data_e04e8e7d52ac7e6fe022bbac4bee10e9
#
_entry.id   e04e8e7d52ac7e6fe022bbac4bee10e9
#
_cell.length_a   1.000
_cell.length_b   1.000
_cell.length_c   1.000
_cell.angle_alpha   90.00
_cell.angle_beta   90.00
_cell.angle_gamma   90.00
#
_symmetry.space_group_name_H-M   'P 1'
#
loop_
_entity.id
_entity.type
_entity.pdbx_description
1 polymer ?
#
loop_
_entity_poly.entity_id
_entity_poly.type
_entity_poly.pdbx_seq_one_letter_code
_entity_poly.pdbx_strand_id
1 'polypeptide(L)'
;MRDDNHFARRMRLFALAALFVLGAGGWSGVIAGTQVSFPCPPAIEPSVHFWVDVFAVYSARDFIVHDRDQVSRVYQVMHLPGSGYPGRDEAESIRAYLTQKYANILNHLATGAAPSTYEERRVAKLFQGESPSAYALAAQSLRVQQGMREQFREGLLRSRYYWPSMERTFRMFGLPPELVTLADVESGFYSRAKSGAGAVGIWQFTRTTGREHMRITRYHDDRLNPTTETEAAARLLRSNYDALGSWPLAITAYNYGTGGTEQASAEFGGDYSKIVRSYNGPHFGFASKNYYPEFLAAVEVHQNEDKYFPDMKYAETPTPPPVKTDFAPKRSARRSAHHHRHTHRARHAQRQVASAQTGHVKTGRATVMR
;
A
#
# COMPACT_ATOMS: atom_id res chain seq x y z
N MET A 1 -15.64 43.67 25.76
CA MET A 1 -15.85 44.28 24.45
C MET A 1 -14.51 44.80 23.95
N ARG A 2 -13.86 44.11 23.11
CA ARG A 2 -12.60 44.17 22.32
C ARG A 2 -11.90 42.86 22.49
N ASP A 3 -11.94 42.16 21.38
CA ASP A 3 -10.90 41.44 20.66
C ASP A 3 -11.37 40.16 19.96
N ASP A 4 -12.37 40.34 19.05
CA ASP A 4 -12.79 39.23 18.16
C ASP A 4 -12.47 39.51 16.67
N ASN A 5 -11.44 40.29 16.35
CA ASN A 5 -11.16 40.72 14.97
C ASN A 5 -9.76 40.31 14.42
N HIS A 6 -9.00 39.48 15.12
CA HIS A 6 -7.67 39.06 14.62
C HIS A 6 -7.62 37.69 13.96
N PHE A 7 -8.66 36.86 14.10
CA PHE A 7 -8.68 35.51 13.50
C PHE A 7 -9.19 35.49 12.03
N ALA A 8 -10.00 36.49 11.67
CA ALA A 8 -10.60 36.53 10.33
C ALA A 8 -9.71 37.16 9.23
N ARG A 9 -8.54 37.71 9.58
CA ARG A 9 -7.69 38.46 8.61
C ARG A 9 -6.50 37.68 8.05
N ARG A 10 -6.25 36.45 8.50
CA ARG A 10 -5.15 35.59 8.00
C ARG A 10 -5.55 34.47 7.04
N MET A 11 -6.83 34.39 6.67
CA MET A 11 -7.33 33.40 5.71
C MET A 11 -7.60 33.95 4.30
N ARG A 12 -7.00 35.09 3.96
CA ARG A 12 -7.03 35.61 2.58
C ARG A 12 -5.62 35.74 2.08
N LEU A 13 -5.23 34.82 1.21
CA LEU A 13 -4.11 34.84 0.25
C LEU A 13 -3.38 33.47 0.27
N PHE A 14 -3.94 32.52 -0.43
CA PHE A 14 -3.24 31.48 -1.17
C PHE A 14 -4.23 30.83 -2.15
N ALA A 15 -4.82 31.68 -3.02
CA ALA A 15 -5.35 31.22 -4.29
C ALA A 15 -4.19 31.37 -5.30
N LEU A 16 -3.22 30.47 -5.26
CA LEU A 16 -2.29 30.29 -6.37
C LEU A 16 -3.01 29.49 -7.43
N ALA A 17 -3.48 30.20 -8.46
CA ALA A 17 -3.87 29.62 -9.72
C ALA A 17 -2.65 28.90 -10.30
N ALA A 18 -2.65 27.57 -10.24
CA ALA A 18 -1.74 26.76 -11.03
C ALA A 18 -2.14 26.95 -12.49
N LEU A 19 -1.40 27.80 -13.20
CA LEU A 19 -1.46 27.87 -14.65
C LEU A 19 -0.88 26.56 -15.19
N PHE A 20 -1.77 25.67 -15.64
CA PHE A 20 -1.39 24.51 -16.41
C PHE A 20 -0.86 24.98 -17.77
N VAL A 21 0.45 24.93 -17.96
CA VAL A 21 1.03 24.88 -19.28
C VAL A 21 0.91 23.44 -19.77
N LEU A 22 -0.07 23.19 -20.63
CA LEU A 22 -0.19 21.98 -21.43
C LEU A 22 1.00 21.91 -22.41
N GLY A 23 2.11 21.38 -21.96
CA GLY A 23 3.19 20.88 -22.82
C GLY A 23 2.83 19.44 -23.18
N ALA A 24 2.39 19.20 -24.43
CA ALA A 24 2.33 17.88 -25.02
C ALA A 24 3.78 17.38 -25.22
N GLY A 25 4.41 16.95 -24.14
CA GLY A 25 5.71 16.29 -24.15
C GLY A 25 5.49 14.85 -23.72
N GLY A 26 5.47 13.92 -24.71
CA GLY A 26 5.44 12.50 -24.41
C GLY A 26 6.57 12.12 -23.46
N TRP A 27 6.26 11.30 -22.48
CA TRP A 27 7.21 10.70 -21.53
C TRP A 27 8.25 9.86 -22.29
N SER A 28 9.35 10.48 -22.71
CA SER A 28 10.48 9.82 -23.35
C SER A 28 11.72 10.05 -22.48
N GLY A 29 11.95 9.18 -21.52
CA GLY A 29 13.24 9.06 -20.88
C GLY A 29 14.23 8.44 -21.87
N VAL A 30 15.11 9.25 -22.46
CA VAL A 30 16.16 8.80 -23.40
C VAL A 30 17.36 8.33 -22.62
N ILE A 31 17.59 7.01 -22.57
CA ILE A 31 18.90 6.42 -22.25
C ILE A 31 19.39 5.70 -23.50
N ALA A 32 20.58 6.06 -23.98
CA ALA A 32 21.23 5.44 -25.12
C ALA A 32 21.49 3.95 -24.86
N GLY A 33 20.75 3.08 -25.54
CA GLY A 33 20.82 1.62 -25.44
C GLY A 33 19.45 1.03 -25.18
N THR A 34 18.73 0.63 -26.24
CA THR A 34 17.39 0.01 -26.22
C THR A 34 16.40 0.65 -25.24
N GLN A 35 15.61 1.59 -25.75
CA GLN A 35 14.53 2.24 -24.98
C GLN A 35 13.50 1.20 -24.55
N VAL A 36 13.59 0.76 -23.29
CA VAL A 36 12.47 0.07 -22.68
C VAL A 36 11.47 1.13 -22.24
N SER A 37 10.38 1.23 -22.97
CA SER A 37 9.30 2.17 -22.63
C SER A 37 8.38 1.51 -21.62
N PHE A 38 8.16 2.18 -20.49
CA PHE A 38 7.05 1.91 -19.60
C PHE A 38 5.86 2.77 -20.02
N PRO A 39 4.94 2.25 -20.86
CA PRO A 39 3.88 3.08 -21.42
C PRO A 39 2.94 3.60 -20.33
N CYS A 40 2.55 4.87 -20.43
CA CYS A 40 1.50 5.47 -19.61
C CYS A 40 0.26 5.69 -20.50
N PRO A 41 -0.64 4.71 -20.62
CA PRO A 41 -1.88 4.91 -21.36
C PRO A 41 -2.70 6.06 -20.77
N PRO A 42 -3.38 6.89 -21.60
CA PRO A 42 -4.18 8.02 -21.10
C PRO A 42 -5.21 7.65 -20.02
N ALA A 43 -5.68 6.41 -20.04
CA ALA A 43 -6.65 5.92 -19.05
C ALA A 43 -6.10 5.83 -17.61
N ILE A 44 -4.78 5.71 -17.43
CA ILE A 44 -4.15 5.61 -16.10
C ILE A 44 -3.35 6.87 -15.73
N GLU A 45 -3.12 7.78 -16.67
CA GLU A 45 -2.36 9.02 -16.42
C GLU A 45 -2.90 9.82 -15.22
N PRO A 46 -4.23 10.01 -15.04
CA PRO A 46 -4.74 10.67 -13.85
C PRO A 46 -4.41 9.94 -12.55
N SER A 47 -4.30 8.61 -12.59
CA SER A 47 -3.90 7.82 -11.42
C SER A 47 -2.41 7.99 -11.12
N VAL A 48 -1.56 8.07 -12.14
CA VAL A 48 -0.12 8.35 -11.98
C VAL A 48 0.07 9.71 -11.32
N HIS A 49 -0.61 10.75 -11.77
CA HIS A 49 -0.55 12.09 -11.17
C HIS A 49 -0.99 12.07 -9.70
N PHE A 50 -2.09 11.39 -9.40
CA PHE A 50 -2.56 11.22 -8.03
C PHE A 50 -1.47 10.60 -7.13
N TRP A 51 -0.79 9.55 -7.60
CA TRP A 51 0.26 8.90 -6.83
C TRP A 51 1.54 9.74 -6.72
N VAL A 52 1.89 10.54 -7.75
CA VAL A 52 2.96 11.54 -7.63
C VAL A 52 2.66 12.53 -6.51
N ASP A 53 1.43 13.02 -6.42
CA ASP A 53 1.01 13.93 -5.35
C ASP A 53 1.07 13.24 -3.97
N VAL A 54 0.64 11.99 -3.87
CA VAL A 54 0.72 11.20 -2.62
C VAL A 54 2.17 11.00 -2.17
N PHE A 55 3.09 10.74 -3.10
CA PHE A 55 4.50 10.47 -2.81
C PHE A 55 5.35 11.72 -2.59
N ALA A 56 5.00 12.85 -3.23
CA ALA A 56 5.89 13.99 -3.28
C ALA A 56 5.28 15.32 -2.78
N VAL A 57 3.95 15.45 -2.74
CA VAL A 57 3.27 16.68 -2.34
C VAL A 57 2.61 16.55 -0.98
N TYR A 58 1.80 15.52 -0.78
CA TYR A 58 1.02 15.36 0.44
C TYR A 58 1.85 14.75 1.56
N SER A 59 1.93 15.48 2.68
CA SER A 59 2.62 15.05 3.89
C SER A 59 1.88 13.90 4.61
N ALA A 60 2.53 13.26 5.55
CA ALA A 60 1.89 12.26 6.42
C ALA A 60 0.72 12.83 7.25
N ARG A 61 0.56 14.16 7.30
CA ARG A 61 -0.56 14.84 7.98
C ARG A 61 -1.68 15.26 7.04
N ASP A 62 -1.56 14.94 5.74
CA ASP A 62 -2.60 15.17 4.75
C ASP A 62 -3.43 13.92 4.53
N PHE A 63 -4.76 14.05 4.59
CA PHE A 63 -5.72 12.98 4.36
C PHE A 63 -6.56 13.34 3.12
N ILE A 64 -6.41 12.54 2.08
CA ILE A 64 -7.02 12.74 0.77
C ILE A 64 -8.26 11.86 0.68
N VAL A 65 -9.45 12.46 0.64
CA VAL A 65 -10.70 11.75 0.41
C VAL A 65 -10.93 11.67 -1.08
N HIS A 66 -11.01 10.48 -1.63
CA HIS A 66 -11.13 10.27 -3.07
C HIS A 66 -12.02 9.07 -3.40
N ASP A 67 -12.39 8.94 -4.67
CA ASP A 67 -13.04 7.75 -5.20
C ASP A 67 -12.01 6.61 -5.34
N ARG A 68 -12.36 5.40 -4.89
CA ARG A 68 -11.49 4.22 -4.95
C ARG A 68 -11.23 3.76 -6.38
N ASP A 69 -12.26 3.85 -7.23
CA ASP A 69 -12.20 3.32 -8.60
C ASP A 69 -11.74 4.40 -9.60
N GLN A 70 -11.83 5.67 -9.20
CA GLN A 70 -11.33 6.84 -9.94
C GLN A 70 -10.52 7.74 -8.99
N VAL A 71 -9.27 7.34 -8.70
CA VAL A 71 -8.45 7.99 -7.65
C VAL A 71 -8.24 9.50 -7.86
N SER A 72 -8.25 9.96 -9.11
CA SER A 72 -8.17 11.39 -9.46
C SER A 72 -9.41 12.21 -9.08
N ARG A 73 -10.55 11.56 -8.76
CA ARG A 73 -11.73 12.22 -8.23
C ARG A 73 -11.55 12.48 -6.73
N VAL A 74 -10.83 13.55 -6.41
CA VAL A 74 -10.50 13.95 -5.05
C VAL A 74 -11.60 14.86 -4.50
N TYR A 75 -12.26 14.41 -3.43
CA TYR A 75 -13.32 15.16 -2.74
C TYR A 75 -12.77 16.20 -1.78
N GLN A 76 -11.69 15.88 -1.08
CA GLN A 76 -11.03 16.79 -0.14
C GLN A 76 -9.61 16.34 0.14
N VAL A 77 -8.72 17.32 0.37
CA VAL A 77 -7.48 17.13 1.13
C VAL A 77 -7.64 17.84 2.45
N MET A 78 -7.52 17.13 3.56
CA MET A 78 -7.58 17.67 4.91
C MET A 78 -6.16 17.62 5.50
N HIS A 79 -5.65 18.79 5.91
CA HIS A 79 -4.38 18.89 6.60
C HIS A 79 -4.57 18.92 8.11
N LEU A 80 -3.85 18.07 8.85
CA LEU A 80 -3.78 18.12 10.29
C LEU A 80 -2.65 19.05 10.73
N PRO A 81 -2.89 19.98 11.66
CA PRO A 81 -1.85 20.83 12.21
C PRO A 81 -0.80 20.00 12.97
N GLY A 82 0.44 20.52 13.02
CA GLY A 82 1.55 19.88 13.72
C GLY A 82 2.64 19.35 12.78
N SER A 83 3.56 18.59 13.32
CA SER A 83 4.71 18.02 12.58
C SER A 83 4.83 16.52 12.83
N GLY A 84 5.53 15.82 11.94
CA GLY A 84 5.75 14.37 12.03
C GLY A 84 4.50 13.54 11.68
N TYR A 85 4.57 12.25 11.99
CA TYR A 85 3.47 11.32 11.73
C TYR A 85 2.36 11.49 12.77
N PRO A 86 1.08 11.49 12.35
CA PRO A 86 -0.04 11.45 13.32
C PRO A 86 -0.04 10.12 14.08
N GLY A 87 -0.55 10.15 15.31
CA GLY A 87 -0.77 8.94 16.08
C GLY A 87 -1.73 7.98 15.35
N ARG A 88 -1.59 6.68 15.59
CA ARG A 88 -2.44 5.68 14.94
C ARG A 88 -3.93 5.92 15.17
N ASP A 89 -4.31 6.15 16.43
CA ASP A 89 -5.72 6.38 16.81
C ASP A 89 -6.25 7.71 16.25
N GLU A 90 -5.38 8.75 16.20
CA GLU A 90 -5.70 10.04 15.58
C GLU A 90 -5.99 9.83 14.07
N ALA A 91 -5.09 9.15 13.36
CA ALA A 91 -5.25 8.87 11.94
C ALA A 91 -6.50 8.03 11.63
N GLU A 92 -6.80 7.03 12.47
CA GLU A 92 -7.97 6.17 12.32
C GLU A 92 -9.26 6.95 12.54
N SER A 93 -9.31 7.79 13.57
CA SER A 93 -10.45 8.67 13.86
C SER A 93 -10.72 9.65 12.73
N ILE A 94 -9.68 10.26 12.15
CA ILE A 94 -9.81 11.17 11.01
C ILE A 94 -10.32 10.45 9.76
N ARG A 95 -9.80 9.24 9.47
CA ARG A 95 -10.31 8.45 8.34
C ARG A 95 -11.79 8.12 8.50
N ALA A 96 -12.20 7.68 9.68
CA ALA A 96 -13.60 7.38 9.97
C ALA A 96 -14.49 8.62 9.82
N TYR A 97 -14.09 9.75 10.39
CA TYR A 97 -14.81 11.02 10.27
C TYR A 97 -14.98 11.45 8.80
N LEU A 98 -13.88 11.47 8.04
CA LEU A 98 -13.91 11.89 6.64
C LEU A 98 -14.73 10.96 5.77
N THR A 99 -14.64 9.66 5.98
CA THR A 99 -15.44 8.67 5.26
C THR A 99 -16.91 8.89 5.52
N GLN A 100 -17.33 9.07 6.78
CA GLN A 100 -18.73 9.30 7.13
C GLN A 100 -19.24 10.63 6.57
N LYS A 101 -18.46 11.70 6.69
CA LYS A 101 -18.82 13.03 6.17
C LYS A 101 -19.12 12.98 4.67
N TYR A 102 -18.20 12.39 3.89
CA TYR A 102 -18.36 12.37 2.43
C TYR A 102 -19.38 11.32 1.96
N ALA A 103 -19.57 10.22 2.69
CA ALA A 103 -20.68 9.31 2.45
C ALA A 103 -22.03 10.02 2.61
N ASN A 104 -22.21 10.83 3.64
CA ASN A 104 -23.43 11.61 3.86
C ASN A 104 -23.68 12.61 2.72
N ILE A 105 -22.64 13.36 2.30
CA ILE A 105 -22.73 14.30 1.18
C ILE A 105 -23.16 13.59 -0.12
N LEU A 106 -22.47 12.51 -0.46
CA LEU A 106 -22.75 11.75 -1.69
C LEU A 106 -24.14 11.11 -1.66
N ASN A 107 -24.55 10.53 -0.53
CA ASN A 107 -25.90 9.98 -0.38
C ASN A 107 -26.98 11.05 -0.47
N HIS A 108 -26.78 12.25 0.09
CA HIS A 108 -27.71 13.37 -0.07
C HIS A 108 -27.84 13.77 -1.54
N LEU A 109 -26.73 13.94 -2.26
CA LEU A 109 -26.75 14.28 -3.69
C LEU A 109 -27.36 13.16 -4.56
N ALA A 110 -27.22 11.89 -4.15
CA ALA A 110 -27.81 10.74 -4.82
C ALA A 110 -29.36 10.75 -4.80
N THR A 111 -29.99 11.46 -3.85
CA THR A 111 -31.43 11.62 -3.84
C THR A 111 -31.98 12.59 -4.93
N GLY A 112 -31.10 13.25 -5.67
CA GLY A 112 -31.43 14.31 -6.62
C GLY A 112 -31.63 15.68 -5.96
N ALA A 113 -31.31 15.80 -4.67
CA ALA A 113 -31.38 17.08 -3.95
C ALA A 113 -30.37 18.09 -4.50
N ALA A 114 -30.74 19.34 -4.56
CA ALA A 114 -29.84 20.42 -4.96
C ALA A 114 -28.75 20.65 -3.90
N PRO A 115 -27.47 20.85 -4.32
CA PRO A 115 -26.39 21.12 -3.41
C PRO A 115 -26.61 22.36 -2.57
N SER A 116 -26.69 22.25 -1.25
CA SER A 116 -27.01 23.34 -0.30
C SER A 116 -25.75 23.94 0.34
N THR A 117 -24.73 23.13 0.63
CA THR A 117 -23.50 23.59 1.27
C THR A 117 -22.38 23.88 0.25
N TYR A 118 -21.31 24.52 0.71
CA TYR A 118 -20.13 24.76 -0.12
C TYR A 118 -19.49 23.43 -0.55
N GLU A 119 -19.35 22.47 0.38
CA GLU A 119 -18.80 21.17 0.09
C GLU A 119 -19.66 20.38 -0.91
N GLU A 120 -20.99 20.38 -0.74
CA GLU A 120 -21.88 19.71 -1.69
C GLU A 120 -21.76 20.28 -3.09
N ARG A 121 -21.70 21.62 -3.22
CA ARG A 121 -21.48 22.27 -4.53
C ARG A 121 -20.15 21.89 -5.16
N ARG A 122 -19.09 21.77 -4.35
CA ARG A 122 -17.78 21.34 -4.81
C ARG A 122 -17.79 19.88 -5.27
N VAL A 123 -18.41 19.00 -4.48
CA VAL A 123 -18.56 17.58 -4.84
C VAL A 123 -19.40 17.46 -6.12
N ALA A 124 -20.52 18.16 -6.22
CA ALA A 124 -21.38 18.12 -7.40
C ALA A 124 -20.66 18.50 -8.70
N LYS A 125 -19.73 19.45 -8.65
CA LYS A 125 -18.90 19.81 -9.82
C LYS A 125 -18.04 18.64 -10.34
N LEU A 126 -17.65 17.70 -9.47
CA LEU A 126 -16.86 16.54 -9.87
C LEU A 126 -17.67 15.48 -10.64
N PHE A 127 -19.02 15.63 -10.66
CA PHE A 127 -19.96 14.73 -11.32
C PHE A 127 -20.73 15.41 -12.45
N GLN A 128 -20.18 16.50 -13.03
CA GLN A 128 -20.85 17.18 -14.13
C GLN A 128 -21.12 16.22 -15.31
N GLY A 129 -22.40 16.14 -15.71
CA GLY A 129 -22.84 15.26 -16.79
C GLY A 129 -23.12 13.82 -16.35
N GLU A 130 -22.92 13.48 -15.08
CA GLU A 130 -23.24 12.15 -14.55
C GLU A 130 -24.65 12.12 -13.93
N SER A 131 -25.27 10.93 -13.88
CA SER A 131 -26.58 10.73 -13.28
C SER A 131 -26.52 10.73 -11.73
N PRO A 132 -27.64 10.96 -11.03
CA PRO A 132 -27.66 10.86 -9.56
C PRO A 132 -27.18 9.51 -9.01
N SER A 133 -27.35 8.42 -9.76
CA SER A 133 -26.84 7.10 -9.36
C SER A 133 -25.31 7.04 -9.24
N ALA A 134 -24.57 7.90 -9.95
CA ALA A 134 -23.11 7.99 -9.83
C ALA A 134 -22.67 8.39 -8.42
N TYR A 135 -23.43 9.27 -7.74
CA TYR A 135 -23.14 9.63 -6.35
C TYR A 135 -23.34 8.44 -5.40
N ALA A 136 -24.37 7.61 -5.62
CA ALA A 136 -24.62 6.43 -4.80
C ALA A 136 -23.49 5.38 -4.94
N LEU A 137 -22.99 5.20 -6.16
CA LEU A 137 -21.81 4.33 -6.41
C LEU A 137 -20.56 4.91 -5.75
N ALA A 138 -20.34 6.20 -5.91
CA ALA A 138 -19.20 6.88 -5.30
C ALA A 138 -19.21 6.82 -3.76
N ALA A 139 -20.38 6.88 -3.13
CA ALA A 139 -20.54 6.72 -1.68
C ALA A 139 -20.04 5.34 -1.18
N GLN A 140 -20.17 4.30 -2.02
CA GLN A 140 -19.68 2.95 -1.73
C GLN A 140 -18.20 2.76 -2.08
N SER A 141 -17.64 3.66 -2.89
CA SER A 141 -16.25 3.63 -3.39
C SER A 141 -15.34 4.61 -2.64
N LEU A 142 -15.79 5.20 -1.53
CA LEU A 142 -14.98 6.14 -0.76
C LEU A 142 -13.71 5.50 -0.19
N ARG A 143 -12.60 6.23 -0.31
CA ARG A 143 -11.32 5.90 0.29
C ARG A 143 -10.68 7.17 0.86
N VAL A 144 -9.94 7.02 1.95
CA VAL A 144 -9.12 8.08 2.53
C VAL A 144 -7.67 7.64 2.48
N GLN A 145 -6.91 8.21 1.55
CA GLN A 145 -5.47 8.01 1.41
C GLN A 145 -4.74 9.02 2.28
N GLN A 146 -3.72 8.58 2.99
CA GLN A 146 -2.79 9.45 3.72
C GLN A 146 -1.61 9.79 2.82
N GLY A 147 -1.13 11.04 2.86
CA GLY A 147 0.06 11.43 2.13
C GLY A 147 1.30 10.67 2.62
N MET A 148 2.28 10.50 1.74
CA MET A 148 3.46 9.66 1.97
C MET A 148 4.78 10.42 1.73
N ARG A 149 4.73 11.76 1.64
CA ARG A 149 5.89 12.57 1.26
C ARG A 149 7.14 12.30 2.12
N GLU A 150 6.99 12.27 3.43
CA GLU A 150 8.10 12.01 4.35
C GLU A 150 8.60 10.57 4.21
N GLN A 151 7.69 9.61 4.10
CA GLN A 151 8.03 8.20 3.96
C GLN A 151 8.76 7.93 2.64
N PHE A 152 8.30 8.56 1.54
CA PHE A 152 8.93 8.42 0.23
C PHE A 152 10.32 9.07 0.22
N ARG A 153 10.45 10.28 0.80
CA ARG A 153 11.75 10.94 1.00
C ARG A 153 12.74 10.06 1.77
N GLU A 154 12.31 9.44 2.83
CA GLU A 154 13.15 8.49 3.58
C GLU A 154 13.53 7.27 2.74
N GLY A 155 12.63 6.80 1.87
CA GLY A 155 12.88 5.75 0.88
C GLY A 155 14.00 6.13 -0.08
N LEU A 156 13.91 7.32 -0.68
CA LEU A 156 14.94 7.87 -1.57
C LEU A 156 16.31 7.98 -0.89
N LEU A 157 16.36 8.38 0.38
CA LEU A 157 17.63 8.41 1.13
C LEU A 157 18.22 7.01 1.32
N ARG A 158 17.37 6.01 1.65
CA ARG A 158 17.81 4.60 1.78
C ARG A 158 18.23 4.01 0.45
N SER A 159 17.56 4.37 -0.65
CA SER A 159 17.86 3.87 -1.99
C SER A 159 19.30 4.17 -2.42
N ARG A 160 19.84 5.31 -2.06
CA ARG A 160 21.23 5.73 -2.38
C ARG A 160 22.27 4.67 -1.99
N TYR A 161 22.02 3.94 -0.92
CA TYR A 161 22.89 2.84 -0.50
C TYR A 161 22.71 1.58 -1.35
N TYR A 162 21.45 1.21 -1.66
CA TYR A 162 21.15 -0.07 -2.29
C TYR A 162 21.16 0.00 -3.82
N TRP A 163 20.79 1.14 -4.38
CA TRP A 163 20.56 1.32 -5.81
C TRP A 163 21.71 0.82 -6.69
N PRO A 164 23.00 1.17 -6.46
CA PRO A 164 24.08 0.78 -7.36
C PRO A 164 24.25 -0.74 -7.48
N SER A 165 23.94 -1.48 -6.43
CA SER A 165 24.03 -2.94 -6.45
C SER A 165 22.80 -3.59 -7.10
N MET A 166 21.61 -3.04 -6.83
CA MET A 166 20.35 -3.51 -7.39
C MET A 166 20.29 -3.27 -8.89
N GLU A 167 20.67 -2.09 -9.34
CA GLU A 167 20.78 -1.76 -10.75
C GLU A 167 21.70 -2.73 -11.50
N ARG A 168 22.89 -3.03 -10.96
CA ARG A 168 23.79 -4.02 -11.56
C ARG A 168 23.14 -5.40 -11.66
N THR A 169 22.43 -5.83 -10.60
CA THR A 169 21.71 -7.11 -10.61
C THR A 169 20.65 -7.12 -11.70
N PHE A 170 19.81 -6.09 -11.80
CA PHE A 170 18.77 -6.02 -12.82
C PHE A 170 19.35 -6.04 -14.24
N ARG A 171 20.42 -5.28 -14.50
CA ARG A 171 21.13 -5.32 -15.79
C ARG A 171 21.69 -6.70 -16.12
N MET A 172 22.20 -7.45 -15.12
CA MET A 172 22.68 -8.83 -15.31
C MET A 172 21.54 -9.79 -15.73
N PHE A 173 20.30 -9.52 -15.30
CA PHE A 173 19.12 -10.25 -15.74
C PHE A 173 18.49 -9.71 -17.03
N GLY A 174 19.13 -8.73 -17.69
CA GLY A 174 18.60 -8.10 -18.89
C GLY A 174 17.34 -7.27 -18.65
N LEU A 175 17.20 -6.73 -17.44
CA LEU A 175 16.04 -5.95 -17.02
C LEU A 175 16.35 -4.45 -17.00
N PRO A 176 15.34 -3.60 -17.30
CA PRO A 176 15.44 -2.16 -17.15
C PRO A 176 15.76 -1.79 -15.70
N PRO A 177 16.74 -0.89 -15.46
CA PRO A 177 17.11 -0.49 -14.10
C PRO A 177 16.00 0.28 -13.38
N GLU A 178 15.11 0.92 -14.09
CA GLU A 178 13.95 1.65 -13.54
C GLU A 178 13.04 0.74 -12.68
N LEU A 179 13.03 -0.56 -12.96
CA LEU A 179 12.28 -1.53 -12.15
C LEU A 179 12.74 -1.58 -10.69
N VAL A 180 13.93 -1.08 -10.39
CA VAL A 180 14.42 -0.96 -9.00
C VAL A 180 13.53 -0.03 -8.18
N THR A 181 12.83 0.94 -8.79
CA THR A 181 11.88 1.82 -8.09
C THR A 181 10.68 1.09 -7.49
N LEU A 182 10.41 -0.16 -7.89
CA LEU A 182 9.41 -0.97 -7.19
C LEU A 182 9.74 -1.15 -5.70
N ALA A 183 11.01 -1.11 -5.31
CA ALA A 183 11.42 -1.14 -3.91
C ALA A 183 10.99 0.11 -3.12
N ASP A 184 10.80 1.28 -3.79
CA ASP A 184 10.17 2.45 -3.19
C ASP A 184 8.70 2.16 -2.84
N VAL A 185 7.96 1.56 -3.77
CA VAL A 185 6.55 1.21 -3.60
C VAL A 185 6.37 0.12 -2.53
N GLU A 186 7.21 -0.90 -2.53
CA GLU A 186 7.09 -2.06 -1.64
C GLU A 186 7.45 -1.75 -0.18
N SER A 187 8.55 -1.04 0.04
CA SER A 187 9.06 -0.83 1.41
C SER A 187 9.74 0.51 1.64
N GLY A 188 9.89 1.35 0.60
CA GLY A 188 10.78 2.49 0.64
C GLY A 188 12.21 2.06 0.96
N PHE A 189 12.70 1.00 0.36
CA PHE A 189 14.04 0.42 0.60
C PHE A 189 14.33 0.03 2.07
N TYR A 190 13.30 -0.26 2.86
CA TYR A 190 13.51 -0.67 4.25
C TYR A 190 13.73 -2.18 4.35
N SER A 191 14.99 -2.60 4.52
CA SER A 191 15.41 -4.02 4.51
C SER A 191 14.80 -4.88 5.62
N ARG A 192 14.18 -4.27 6.63
CA ARG A 192 13.49 -4.97 7.73
C ARG A 192 11.98 -4.73 7.70
N ALA A 193 11.45 -4.23 6.59
CA ALA A 193 10.01 -4.04 6.45
C ALA A 193 9.27 -5.35 6.65
N LYS A 194 8.11 -5.25 7.30
CA LYS A 194 7.23 -6.40 7.52
C LYS A 194 5.77 -5.94 7.42
N SER A 195 5.04 -6.48 6.48
CA SER A 195 3.63 -6.18 6.31
C SER A 195 2.73 -6.98 7.26
N GLY A 196 1.49 -6.53 7.43
CA GLY A 196 0.46 -7.28 8.17
C GLY A 196 0.16 -8.65 7.56
N ALA A 197 0.35 -8.81 6.25
CA ALA A 197 0.19 -10.07 5.52
C ALA A 197 1.44 -10.98 5.59
N GLY A 198 2.49 -10.56 6.29
CA GLY A 198 3.70 -11.35 6.48
C GLY A 198 4.71 -11.28 5.32
N ALA A 199 4.57 -10.33 4.40
CA ALA A 199 5.62 -9.99 3.46
C ALA A 199 6.79 -9.31 4.19
N VAL A 200 8.02 -9.53 3.73
CA VAL A 200 9.24 -9.14 4.44
C VAL A 200 10.31 -8.66 3.44
N GLY A 201 11.14 -7.71 3.90
CA GLY A 201 12.33 -7.23 3.20
C GLY A 201 12.06 -6.03 2.28
N ILE A 202 13.05 -5.65 1.50
CA ILE A 202 12.97 -4.51 0.58
C ILE A 202 11.92 -4.78 -0.51
N TRP A 203 11.86 -6.02 -0.98
CA TRP A 203 11.01 -6.46 -2.08
C TRP A 203 9.68 -7.09 -1.64
N GLN A 204 9.39 -7.10 -0.34
CA GLN A 204 8.14 -7.56 0.26
C GLN A 204 7.69 -8.95 -0.20
N PHE A 205 8.61 -9.89 -0.30
CA PHE A 205 8.24 -11.27 -0.59
C PHE A 205 7.37 -11.87 0.52
N THR A 206 6.27 -12.48 0.15
CA THR A 206 5.52 -13.37 1.04
C THR A 206 6.35 -14.62 1.32
N ARG A 207 6.00 -15.37 2.38
CA ARG A 207 6.72 -16.61 2.67
C ARG A 207 6.53 -17.67 1.58
N THR A 208 5.36 -17.69 0.95
CA THR A 208 5.04 -18.64 -0.14
C THR A 208 5.87 -18.32 -1.37
N THR A 209 5.71 -17.14 -1.94
CA THR A 209 6.46 -16.71 -3.13
C THR A 209 7.96 -16.72 -2.89
N GLY A 210 8.40 -16.29 -1.70
CA GLY A 210 9.83 -16.29 -1.38
C GLY A 210 10.48 -17.68 -1.39
N ARG A 211 9.78 -18.73 -1.00
CA ARG A 211 10.31 -20.10 -1.02
C ARG A 211 10.56 -20.65 -2.42
N GLU A 212 9.94 -20.09 -3.43
CA GLU A 212 10.14 -20.48 -4.83
C GLU A 212 11.47 -19.90 -5.38
N HIS A 213 11.99 -18.84 -4.76
CA HIS A 213 13.11 -18.08 -5.26
C HIS A 213 14.32 -18.02 -4.33
N MET A 214 14.14 -18.33 -3.03
CA MET A 214 15.19 -18.19 -2.02
C MET A 214 14.99 -19.15 -0.84
N ARG A 215 16.03 -19.31 -0.02
CA ARG A 215 16.00 -20.21 1.13
C ARG A 215 15.25 -19.59 2.31
N ILE A 216 14.12 -20.19 2.68
CA ILE A 216 13.33 -19.78 3.84
C ILE A 216 13.01 -21.01 4.69
N THR A 217 13.62 -21.08 5.87
CA THR A 217 13.43 -22.17 6.84
C THR A 217 12.85 -21.64 8.16
N ARG A 218 12.85 -22.47 9.20
CA ARG A 218 12.53 -22.04 10.56
C ARG A 218 13.61 -21.13 11.16
N TYR A 219 14.88 -21.32 10.73
CA TYR A 219 16.05 -20.68 11.33
C TYR A 219 16.79 -19.76 10.37
N HIS A 220 16.33 -19.65 9.13
CA HIS A 220 16.97 -18.86 8.09
C HIS A 220 15.92 -18.24 7.19
N ASP A 221 16.09 -16.96 6.86
CA ASP A 221 15.15 -16.22 6.02
C ASP A 221 15.90 -15.23 5.12
N ASP A 222 16.12 -15.64 3.86
CA ASP A 222 16.84 -14.85 2.86
C ASP A 222 16.05 -13.59 2.40
N ARG A 223 14.77 -13.47 2.75
CA ARG A 223 14.00 -12.24 2.49
C ARG A 223 14.54 -11.04 3.28
N LEU A 224 15.42 -11.26 4.23
CA LEU A 224 16.12 -10.22 4.99
C LEU A 224 17.53 -9.92 4.45
N ASN A 225 17.92 -10.57 3.34
CA ASN A 225 19.17 -10.31 2.65
C ASN A 225 18.90 -9.50 1.38
N PRO A 226 19.23 -8.19 1.34
CA PRO A 226 18.96 -7.32 0.20
C PRO A 226 19.49 -7.83 -1.15
N THR A 227 20.64 -8.52 -1.15
CA THR A 227 21.23 -9.07 -2.38
C THR A 227 20.40 -10.24 -2.89
N THR A 228 20.13 -11.23 -2.03
CA THR A 228 19.39 -12.44 -2.41
C THR A 228 17.94 -12.11 -2.81
N GLU A 229 17.27 -11.21 -2.08
CA GLU A 229 15.91 -10.83 -2.43
C GLU A 229 15.84 -9.98 -3.72
N THR A 230 16.89 -9.18 -4.03
CA THR A 230 16.99 -8.45 -5.30
C THR A 230 17.12 -9.40 -6.49
N GLU A 231 17.95 -10.43 -6.38
CA GLU A 231 18.04 -11.46 -7.42
C GLU A 231 16.72 -12.21 -7.61
N ALA A 232 16.02 -12.48 -6.51
CA ALA A 232 14.70 -13.13 -6.55
C ALA A 232 13.66 -12.24 -7.24
N ALA A 233 13.65 -10.93 -6.93
CA ALA A 233 12.76 -9.96 -7.58
C ALA A 233 13.06 -9.83 -9.08
N ALA A 234 14.34 -9.80 -9.45
CA ALA A 234 14.74 -9.76 -10.86
C ALA A 234 14.27 -11.02 -11.62
N ARG A 235 14.45 -12.22 -11.03
CA ARG A 235 13.94 -13.46 -11.64
C ARG A 235 12.40 -13.46 -11.79
N LEU A 236 11.68 -13.03 -10.77
CA LEU A 236 10.22 -12.98 -10.80
C LEU A 236 9.72 -12.00 -11.86
N LEU A 237 10.27 -10.78 -11.91
CA LEU A 237 9.90 -9.78 -12.92
C LEU A 237 10.25 -10.23 -14.35
N ARG A 238 11.38 -10.91 -14.53
CA ARG A 238 11.75 -11.50 -15.82
C ARG A 238 10.73 -12.56 -16.23
N SER A 239 10.41 -13.49 -15.34
CA SER A 239 9.41 -14.53 -15.58
C SER A 239 8.03 -13.96 -15.91
N ASN A 240 7.60 -12.92 -15.17
CA ASN A 240 6.35 -12.23 -15.46
C ASN A 240 6.34 -11.60 -16.85
N TYR A 241 7.45 -10.96 -17.23
CA TYR A 241 7.56 -10.34 -18.55
C TYR A 241 7.56 -11.38 -19.66
N ASP A 242 8.28 -12.49 -19.49
CA ASP A 242 8.31 -13.58 -20.46
C ASP A 242 6.93 -14.23 -20.66
N ALA A 243 6.12 -14.32 -19.59
CA ALA A 243 4.77 -14.86 -19.63
C ALA A 243 3.74 -13.88 -20.25
N LEU A 244 3.86 -12.60 -19.95
CA LEU A 244 2.81 -11.59 -20.22
C LEU A 244 3.13 -10.65 -21.39
N GLY A 245 4.39 -10.57 -21.83
CA GLY A 245 4.85 -9.81 -22.99
C GLY A 245 4.78 -8.29 -22.86
N SER A 246 4.36 -7.74 -21.72
CA SER A 246 4.28 -6.29 -21.51
C SER A 246 4.61 -5.88 -20.07
N TRP A 247 5.27 -4.73 -19.89
CA TRP A 247 5.64 -4.24 -18.56
C TRP A 247 4.44 -3.86 -17.69
N PRO A 248 3.37 -3.19 -18.17
CA PRO A 248 2.18 -2.95 -17.38
C PRO A 248 1.61 -4.22 -16.73
N LEU A 249 1.54 -5.30 -17.51
CA LEU A 249 1.06 -6.59 -17.02
C LEU A 249 2.07 -7.28 -16.11
N ALA A 250 3.35 -7.29 -16.48
CA ALA A 250 4.41 -7.95 -15.71
C ALA A 250 4.59 -7.31 -14.32
N ILE A 251 4.51 -5.98 -14.24
CA ILE A 251 4.57 -5.24 -12.98
C ILE A 251 3.29 -5.48 -12.16
N THR A 252 2.11 -5.43 -12.77
CA THR A 252 0.86 -5.76 -12.08
C THR A 252 0.88 -7.19 -11.53
N ALA A 253 1.48 -8.14 -12.26
CA ALA A 253 1.63 -9.53 -11.84
C ALA A 253 2.53 -9.69 -10.61
N TYR A 254 3.47 -8.79 -10.38
CA TYR A 254 4.28 -8.80 -9.16
C TYR A 254 3.43 -8.67 -7.89
N ASN A 255 2.39 -7.82 -7.94
CA ASN A 255 1.45 -7.61 -6.83
C ASN A 255 0.31 -8.64 -6.84
N TYR A 256 -0.32 -8.87 -7.99
CA TYR A 256 -1.53 -9.67 -8.12
C TYR A 256 -1.26 -11.17 -8.33
N GLY A 257 -0.08 -11.50 -8.84
CA GLY A 257 0.31 -12.85 -9.24
C GLY A 257 0.14 -13.08 -10.74
N THR A 258 1.05 -13.89 -11.30
CA THR A 258 1.16 -14.15 -12.75
C THR A 258 -0.12 -14.78 -13.29
N GLY A 259 -0.62 -15.86 -12.68
CA GLY A 259 -1.81 -16.58 -13.17
C GLY A 259 -3.08 -15.73 -13.19
N GLY A 260 -3.29 -14.88 -12.17
CA GLY A 260 -4.43 -13.94 -12.17
C GLY A 260 -4.31 -12.87 -13.27
N THR A 261 -3.09 -12.41 -13.53
CA THR A 261 -2.83 -11.41 -14.58
C THR A 261 -2.93 -12.03 -15.98
N GLU A 262 -2.51 -13.27 -16.18
CA GLU A 262 -2.72 -14.03 -17.41
C GLU A 262 -4.21 -14.18 -17.73
N GLN A 263 -5.02 -14.51 -16.72
CA GLN A 263 -6.48 -14.60 -16.88
C GLN A 263 -7.07 -13.23 -17.28
N ALA A 264 -6.67 -12.14 -16.62
CA ALA A 264 -7.11 -10.80 -16.98
C ALA A 264 -6.66 -10.41 -18.39
N SER A 265 -5.43 -10.75 -18.77
CA SER A 265 -4.88 -10.51 -20.12
C SER A 265 -5.66 -11.25 -21.17
N ALA A 266 -5.97 -12.53 -20.96
CA ALA A 266 -6.75 -13.34 -21.90
C ALA A 266 -8.17 -12.80 -22.09
N GLU A 267 -8.84 -12.36 -21.00
CA GLU A 267 -10.21 -11.82 -21.06
C GLU A 267 -10.30 -10.50 -21.83
N PHE A 268 -9.28 -9.64 -21.75
CA PHE A 268 -9.29 -8.31 -22.35
C PHE A 268 -8.30 -8.15 -23.51
N GLY A 269 -7.75 -9.26 -24.04
CA GLY A 269 -6.82 -9.24 -25.18
C GLY A 269 -5.54 -8.45 -24.91
N GLY A 270 -5.05 -8.45 -23.67
CA GLY A 270 -3.84 -7.73 -23.26
C GLY A 270 -3.99 -6.21 -23.13
N ASP A 271 -5.19 -5.65 -23.32
CA ASP A 271 -5.45 -4.21 -23.18
C ASP A 271 -5.44 -3.81 -21.70
N TYR A 272 -4.30 -3.29 -21.25
CA TYR A 272 -4.11 -2.89 -19.86
C TYR A 272 -5.15 -1.87 -19.37
N SER A 273 -5.52 -0.91 -20.23
CA SER A 273 -6.54 0.10 -19.89
C SER A 273 -7.91 -0.51 -19.62
N LYS A 274 -8.30 -1.54 -20.38
CA LYS A 274 -9.54 -2.27 -20.15
C LYS A 274 -9.47 -3.13 -18.90
N ILE A 275 -8.33 -3.80 -18.66
CA ILE A 275 -8.11 -4.61 -17.48
C ILE A 275 -8.29 -3.78 -16.21
N VAL A 276 -7.61 -2.65 -16.09
CA VAL A 276 -7.70 -1.80 -14.89
C VAL A 276 -9.12 -1.29 -14.65
N ARG A 277 -9.85 -0.94 -15.71
CA ARG A 277 -11.22 -0.42 -15.59
C ARG A 277 -12.28 -1.49 -15.33
N SER A 278 -12.14 -2.66 -15.92
CA SER A 278 -13.27 -3.57 -16.06
C SER A 278 -13.04 -4.98 -15.51
N TYR A 279 -11.78 -5.40 -15.30
CA TYR A 279 -11.53 -6.73 -14.74
C TYR A 279 -11.90 -6.77 -13.26
N ASN A 280 -12.71 -7.76 -12.89
CA ASN A 280 -13.23 -7.97 -11.54
C ASN A 280 -12.91 -9.38 -11.01
N GLY A 281 -11.74 -9.92 -11.38
CA GLY A 281 -11.28 -11.21 -10.89
C GLY A 281 -11.08 -11.22 -9.36
N PRO A 282 -11.06 -12.42 -8.73
CA PRO A 282 -10.85 -12.56 -7.31
C PRO A 282 -9.58 -11.82 -6.86
N HIS A 283 -9.73 -10.98 -5.83
CA HIS A 283 -8.64 -10.17 -5.25
C HIS A 283 -8.00 -9.09 -6.16
N PHE A 284 -8.49 -8.89 -7.40
CA PHE A 284 -8.07 -7.78 -8.25
C PHE A 284 -8.74 -6.48 -7.80
N GLY A 285 -8.24 -5.93 -6.70
CA GLY A 285 -8.82 -4.76 -6.04
C GLY A 285 -8.00 -3.49 -6.24
N PHE A 286 -8.16 -2.57 -5.30
CA PHE A 286 -7.51 -1.26 -5.32
C PHE A 286 -5.99 -1.35 -5.50
N ALA A 287 -5.30 -2.18 -4.73
CA ALA A 287 -3.85 -2.32 -4.80
C ALA A 287 -3.38 -2.77 -6.20
N SER A 288 -3.99 -3.82 -6.76
CA SER A 288 -3.58 -4.35 -8.06
C SER A 288 -3.88 -3.38 -9.22
N LYS A 289 -5.01 -2.65 -9.15
CA LYS A 289 -5.38 -1.63 -10.15
C LYS A 289 -4.42 -0.43 -10.13
N ASN A 290 -3.87 -0.10 -8.98
CA ASN A 290 -2.99 1.06 -8.81
C ASN A 290 -1.50 0.72 -8.84
N TYR A 291 -1.10 -0.54 -8.77
CA TYR A 291 0.30 -0.92 -8.61
C TYR A 291 1.22 -0.43 -9.75
N TYR A 292 0.77 -0.54 -10.99
CA TYR A 292 1.52 0.01 -12.12
C TYR A 292 1.49 1.55 -12.17
N PRO A 293 0.38 2.25 -11.95
CA PRO A 293 0.38 3.69 -11.71
C PRO A 293 1.30 4.15 -10.57
N GLU A 294 1.36 3.43 -9.44
CA GLU A 294 2.28 3.69 -8.34
C GLU A 294 3.74 3.54 -8.77
N PHE A 295 4.05 2.49 -9.54
CA PHE A 295 5.39 2.32 -10.11
C PHE A 295 5.79 3.50 -11.01
N LEU A 296 4.91 3.91 -11.94
CA LEU A 296 5.20 5.06 -12.82
C LEU A 296 5.40 6.35 -12.03
N ALA A 297 4.59 6.58 -11.01
CA ALA A 297 4.73 7.72 -10.12
C ALA A 297 6.05 7.67 -9.33
N ALA A 298 6.45 6.49 -8.85
CA ALA A 298 7.72 6.31 -8.17
C ALA A 298 8.91 6.57 -9.10
N VAL A 299 8.85 6.13 -10.37
CA VAL A 299 9.86 6.43 -11.40
C VAL A 299 9.98 7.94 -11.62
N GLU A 300 8.83 8.63 -11.81
CA GLU A 300 8.81 10.10 -11.99
C GLU A 300 9.47 10.82 -10.80
N VAL A 301 9.07 10.47 -9.59
CA VAL A 301 9.57 11.13 -8.38
C VAL A 301 11.05 10.82 -8.16
N HIS A 302 11.48 9.58 -8.37
CA HIS A 302 12.87 9.17 -8.21
C HIS A 302 13.81 9.84 -9.22
N GLN A 303 13.40 9.88 -10.50
CA GLN A 303 14.18 10.51 -11.57
C GLN A 303 14.25 12.05 -11.44
N ASN A 304 13.28 12.65 -10.76
CA ASN A 304 13.19 14.09 -10.56
C ASN A 304 13.32 14.49 -9.07
N GLU A 305 14.18 13.77 -8.31
CA GLU A 305 14.38 13.98 -6.86
C GLU A 305 14.63 15.47 -6.53
N ASP A 306 15.48 16.16 -7.28
CA ASP A 306 15.79 17.57 -7.05
C ASP A 306 14.57 18.49 -7.18
N LYS A 307 13.60 18.14 -8.03
CA LYS A 307 12.36 18.90 -8.22
C LYS A 307 11.43 18.75 -7.02
N TYR A 308 11.28 17.52 -6.51
CA TYR A 308 10.31 17.20 -5.48
C TYR A 308 10.88 17.34 -4.06
N PHE A 309 12.18 17.12 -3.90
CA PHE A 309 12.89 17.12 -2.62
C PHE A 309 14.22 17.88 -2.70
N PRO A 310 14.20 19.18 -3.00
CA PRO A 310 15.44 19.95 -3.23
C PRO A 310 16.38 20.00 -2.01
N ASP A 311 15.85 19.76 -0.81
CA ASP A 311 16.62 19.70 0.44
C ASP A 311 17.46 18.41 0.58
N MET A 312 17.15 17.38 -0.20
CA MET A 312 17.85 16.09 -0.12
C MET A 312 19.26 16.10 -0.67
N LYS A 313 19.61 17.09 -1.46
CA LYS A 313 20.98 17.25 -2.00
C LYS A 313 22.06 17.23 -0.91
N TYR A 314 21.73 17.72 0.28
CA TYR A 314 22.66 17.83 1.41
C TYR A 314 22.36 16.80 2.52
N ALA A 315 21.39 15.95 2.32
CA ALA A 315 21.00 14.96 3.32
C ALA A 315 21.96 13.77 3.32
N GLU A 316 22.34 13.30 4.50
CA GLU A 316 23.16 12.11 4.67
C GLU A 316 22.39 10.85 4.31
N THR A 317 23.07 9.90 3.65
CA THR A 317 22.53 8.57 3.39
C THR A 317 22.54 7.76 4.69
N PRO A 318 21.39 7.26 5.16
CA PRO A 318 21.37 6.50 6.39
C PRO A 318 22.13 5.17 6.25
N THR A 319 22.88 4.81 7.28
CA THR A 319 23.58 3.51 7.32
C THR A 319 22.54 2.38 7.37
N PRO A 320 22.63 1.39 6.47
CA PRO A 320 21.71 0.27 6.48
C PRO A 320 21.90 -0.60 7.72
N PRO A 321 20.86 -1.22 8.24
CA PRO A 321 20.98 -2.16 9.33
C PRO A 321 21.77 -3.41 8.89
N PRO A 322 22.52 -4.05 9.80
CA PRO A 322 23.26 -5.26 9.47
C PRO A 322 22.32 -6.39 8.97
N VAL A 323 22.77 -7.11 7.96
CA VAL A 323 22.05 -8.28 7.43
C VAL A 323 22.02 -9.38 8.48
N LYS A 324 20.82 -9.89 8.78
CA LYS A 324 20.61 -10.95 9.76
C LYS A 324 19.57 -11.94 9.25
N THR A 325 20.04 -13.00 8.62
CA THR A 325 19.20 -14.05 8.02
C THR A 325 19.02 -15.27 8.92
N ASP A 326 19.98 -15.51 9.84
CA ASP A 326 19.96 -16.66 10.72
C ASP A 326 19.37 -16.34 12.09
N PHE A 327 18.52 -17.22 12.58
CA PHE A 327 17.84 -17.11 13.87
C PHE A 327 18.25 -18.31 14.74
N ALA A 328 18.80 -18.03 15.92
CA ALA A 328 19.07 -19.09 16.89
C ALA A 328 17.76 -19.84 17.22
N PRO A 329 17.77 -21.17 17.37
CA PRO A 329 16.63 -21.89 17.91
C PRO A 329 16.30 -21.31 19.27
N LYS A 330 15.02 -20.91 19.49
CA LYS A 330 14.57 -20.55 20.82
C LYS A 330 14.85 -21.76 21.71
N ARG A 331 15.80 -21.65 22.63
CA ARG A 331 16.01 -22.65 23.68
C ARG A 331 14.65 -22.79 24.38
N SER A 332 13.97 -23.90 24.15
CA SER A 332 12.86 -24.27 24.98
C SER A 332 13.42 -24.30 26.41
N ALA A 333 12.92 -23.45 27.28
CA ALA A 333 13.17 -23.60 28.69
C ALA A 333 12.66 -25.00 29.07
N ARG A 334 13.58 -25.97 29.09
CA ARG A 334 13.32 -27.25 29.74
C ARG A 334 13.01 -26.86 31.20
N ARG A 335 11.74 -26.88 31.55
CA ARG A 335 11.35 -27.01 32.93
C ARG A 335 12.07 -28.24 33.46
N SER A 336 13.16 -28.01 34.21
CA SER A 336 13.75 -29.03 35.04
C SER A 336 12.67 -29.37 36.07
N ALA A 337 11.93 -30.44 35.78
CA ALA A 337 11.13 -31.09 36.79
C ALA A 337 12.11 -31.66 37.79
N HIS A 338 12.38 -30.90 38.85
CA HIS A 338 12.97 -31.44 40.06
C HIS A 338 11.99 -32.47 40.60
N HIS A 339 12.31 -33.73 40.34
CA HIS A 339 11.76 -34.84 41.08
C HIS A 339 12.26 -34.72 42.53
N HIS A 340 11.52 -34.06 43.39
CA HIS A 340 11.60 -34.30 44.82
C HIS A 340 10.93 -35.64 45.10
N ARG A 341 11.77 -36.67 45.22
CA ARG A 341 11.43 -37.92 45.91
C ARG A 341 11.19 -37.56 47.40
N HIS A 342 9.93 -37.45 47.80
CA HIS A 342 9.54 -37.63 49.20
C HIS A 342 9.05 -39.05 49.39
N THR A 343 9.95 -39.88 49.92
CA THR A 343 9.60 -41.04 50.72
C THR A 343 9.03 -40.54 52.05
N HIS A 344 7.80 -40.90 52.40
CA HIS A 344 7.42 -41.35 53.73
C HIS A 344 5.94 -41.74 53.79
N ARG A 345 5.77 -43.06 53.95
CA ARG A 345 5.11 -43.72 55.09
C ARG A 345 3.61 -43.54 55.24
N ALA A 346 3.01 -44.69 55.08
CA ALA A 346 1.64 -45.07 55.35
C ALA A 346 1.14 -44.60 56.75
N ARG A 347 -0.14 -44.30 56.83
CA ARG A 347 -1.07 -44.73 57.84
C ARG A 347 -2.52 -44.35 57.52
N HIS A 348 -3.29 -45.41 57.36
CA HIS A 348 -4.65 -45.67 57.88
C HIS A 348 -5.60 -44.50 58.16
N ALA A 349 -6.75 -44.47 57.54
CA ALA A 349 -8.10 -44.87 58.04
C ALA A 349 -9.14 -44.25 57.10
N GLN A 350 -9.87 -45.03 56.40
CA GLN A 350 -11.24 -45.48 56.65
C GLN A 350 -12.35 -44.42 56.74
N ARG A 351 -13.37 -44.71 55.90
CA ARG A 351 -14.82 -44.45 56.01
C ARG A 351 -15.30 -43.07 55.53
N GLN A 352 -16.36 -42.95 54.84
CA GLN A 352 -17.54 -43.64 54.35
C GLN A 352 -18.24 -42.66 53.41
N VAL A 353 -18.69 -43.10 52.25
CA VAL A 353 -20.02 -43.56 51.91
C VAL A 353 -21.11 -42.47 51.81
N ALA A 354 -21.76 -42.53 50.70
CA ALA A 354 -23.15 -42.22 50.35
C ALA A 354 -23.32 -40.95 49.56
N SER A 355 -23.67 -41.14 48.33
CA SER A 355 -25.01 -41.25 47.70
C SER A 355 -25.62 -39.86 47.50
N ALA A 356 -26.26 -39.50 46.51
CA ALA A 356 -27.10 -40.08 45.52
C ALA A 356 -27.40 -38.97 44.47
N GLN A 357 -27.44 -39.38 43.22
CA GLN A 357 -28.64 -39.43 42.44
C GLN A 357 -29.33 -38.13 42.04
N THR A 358 -29.45 -38.07 40.78
CA THR A 358 -30.56 -37.80 39.88
C THR A 358 -30.63 -36.36 39.43
N GLY A 359 -30.85 -36.08 38.24
CA GLY A 359 -31.43 -36.68 37.07
C GLY A 359 -31.56 -35.65 35.96
N HIS A 360 -31.55 -36.18 34.79
CA HIS A 360 -32.43 -35.88 33.66
C HIS A 360 -32.61 -34.41 33.21
N VAL A 361 -32.60 -34.06 32.03
CA VAL A 361 -32.94 -34.60 30.70
C VAL A 361 -33.10 -33.40 29.73
N LYS A 362 -32.61 -33.61 28.48
CA LYS A 362 -33.18 -33.19 27.21
C LYS A 362 -32.97 -31.76 26.68
N THR A 363 -32.24 -31.72 25.59
CA THR A 363 -32.68 -31.59 24.19
C THR A 363 -32.99 -30.21 23.64
N GLY A 364 -32.47 -30.02 22.43
CA GLY A 364 -32.95 -29.10 21.44
C GLY A 364 -31.81 -28.34 20.77
N ARG A 365 -31.12 -28.85 19.78
CA ARG A 365 -31.42 -28.88 18.34
C ARG A 365 -31.90 -27.53 17.79
N ALA A 366 -31.10 -27.02 16.94
CA ALA A 366 -31.26 -26.76 15.51
C ALA A 366 -31.01 -25.29 15.18
N THR A 367 -30.12 -25.11 14.25
CA THR A 367 -30.33 -24.86 12.82
C THR A 367 -30.31 -23.41 12.45
N VAL A 368 -29.23 -23.03 11.73
CA VAL A 368 -29.15 -22.68 10.31
C VAL A 368 -29.51 -21.24 9.90
N MET A 369 -28.61 -20.72 9.05
CA MET A 369 -28.80 -19.71 8.00
C MET A 369 -28.91 -18.25 8.48
N ARG A 370 -28.22 -17.32 7.97
CA ARG A 370 -27.65 -17.00 6.63
C ARG A 370 -26.48 -16.02 6.78
#